data_08f189c8ed10cc44511e73799d1282a6
#
_entry.id   08f189c8ed10cc44511e73799d1282a6
#
_cell.length_a   1.000
_cell.length_b   1.000
_cell.length_c   1.000
_cell.angle_alpha   90.00
_cell.angle_beta   90.00
_cell.angle_gamma   90.00
#
_symmetry.space_group_name_H-M   'P 1'
#
loop_
_entity.id
_entity.type
_entity.pdbx_description
1 polymer ?
#
loop_
_entity_poly.entity_id
_entity_poly.type
_entity_poly.pdbx_seq_one_letter_code
_entity_poly.pdbx_strand_id
1 'polypeptide(L)'
;IAAVAATMTSAAMADISITGDSKFEYYNVDISAAATYGSFTATASDSSNYTNMETNLKIIGKSGDTTAVVNMELNTHGDVETAGAIDLEDMYISTKVGDIDLKLGNYATGTSAILGEIDNGARANNKVTASTTFSGVKVYVGDAGAAAGAGVTEVKGNMFYGVSADVAGFNVHAKHVSPTVDAFAISGEVSGLGIRLEQLNSDTTDQDVTFGNLTYAVNDIDLGYAWIDADSDGQITEDDSSIFAVENGLGTTSLGGDSNQQITIGTNVAGNAVTFKTGEIGFKLANVKDIEYNQINVSRPLASGATATVTYTGVSGGITGAANVDVDADVFEVDLSVKF
;
A
#
# COMPACT_ATOMS: atom_id res chain seq x y z
N ILE A 1 10.31 -27.50 -13.43
CA ILE A 1 9.71 -27.33 -12.09
C ILE A 1 9.25 -28.68 -11.53
N ALA A 2 8.60 -29.56 -12.33
CA ALA A 2 8.20 -30.89 -11.89
C ALA A 2 9.36 -31.84 -11.49
N ALA A 3 10.58 -31.60 -11.94
CA ALA A 3 11.73 -32.45 -11.67
C ALA A 3 12.39 -32.25 -10.29
N VAL A 4 12.15 -31.10 -9.66
CA VAL A 4 12.70 -30.79 -8.31
C VAL A 4 11.87 -31.44 -7.20
N ALA A 5 10.60 -31.67 -7.42
CA ALA A 5 9.71 -32.31 -6.45
C ALA A 5 9.97 -33.84 -6.27
N ALA A 6 10.68 -34.49 -7.21
CA ALA A 6 10.84 -35.94 -7.24
C ALA A 6 12.01 -36.49 -6.42
N THR A 7 12.85 -35.68 -5.81
CA THR A 7 14.07 -36.13 -5.10
C THR A 7 14.03 -35.99 -3.57
N MET A 8 12.93 -35.59 -3.00
CA MET A 8 12.77 -35.48 -1.54
C MET A 8 12.26 -36.81 -0.97
N THR A 9 13.16 -37.65 -0.50
CA THR A 9 12.83 -38.89 0.19
C THR A 9 12.14 -38.66 1.52
N SER A 10 11.09 -39.38 1.73
CA SER A 10 10.14 -39.58 2.83
C SER A 10 10.63 -39.44 4.27
N ALA A 11 11.03 -38.24 4.69
CA ALA A 11 11.07 -37.88 6.10
C ALA A 11 10.33 -36.55 6.26
N ALA A 12 9.11 -36.62 6.79
CA ALA A 12 8.23 -35.48 7.03
C ALA A 12 8.19 -34.51 5.83
N MET A 13 7.48 -34.89 4.79
CA MET A 13 7.31 -34.04 3.61
C MET A 13 6.72 -32.72 4.06
N ALA A 14 7.47 -31.66 3.97
CA ALA A 14 6.90 -30.32 4.06
C ALA A 14 5.94 -30.16 2.88
N ASP A 15 4.70 -29.77 3.16
CA ASP A 15 3.78 -29.38 2.11
C ASP A 15 4.34 -28.10 1.48
N ILE A 16 4.65 -28.15 0.19
CA ILE A 16 5.12 -26.99 -0.56
C ILE A 16 3.99 -26.53 -1.45
N SER A 17 3.60 -25.28 -1.31
CA SER A 17 2.72 -24.59 -2.25
C SER A 17 3.46 -23.46 -2.93
N ILE A 18 3.17 -23.30 -4.21
CA ILE A 18 3.66 -22.18 -5.03
C ILE A 18 2.43 -21.51 -5.58
N THR A 19 2.29 -20.22 -5.32
CA THR A 19 1.22 -19.37 -5.83
C THR A 19 1.84 -18.10 -6.37
N GLY A 20 1.13 -17.41 -7.22
CA GLY A 20 1.61 -16.15 -7.74
C GLY A 20 0.59 -15.49 -8.65
N ASP A 21 0.98 -14.36 -9.15
CA ASP A 21 0.28 -13.64 -10.22
C ASP A 21 1.29 -13.02 -11.18
N SER A 22 0.84 -12.79 -12.38
CA SER A 22 1.56 -11.99 -13.37
C SER A 22 0.63 -10.94 -13.92
N LYS A 23 1.15 -9.73 -14.04
CA LYS A 23 0.46 -8.56 -14.56
C LYS A 23 1.28 -7.95 -15.70
N PHE A 24 0.66 -7.75 -16.84
CA PHE A 24 1.18 -6.91 -17.91
C PHE A 24 0.43 -5.59 -17.91
N GLU A 25 1.15 -4.50 -17.99
CA GLU A 25 0.64 -3.14 -17.93
C GLU A 25 1.12 -2.35 -19.15
N TYR A 26 0.23 -1.56 -19.70
CA TYR A 26 0.54 -0.54 -20.69
C TYR A 26 0.05 0.80 -20.19
N TYR A 27 0.92 1.77 -20.19
CA TYR A 27 0.64 3.15 -19.79
C TYR A 27 0.83 4.10 -20.95
N ASN A 28 -0.08 5.06 -21.06
CA ASN A 28 0.11 6.28 -21.83
C ASN A 28 -0.11 7.47 -20.89
N VAL A 29 0.85 8.36 -20.82
CA VAL A 29 0.85 9.53 -19.95
C VAL A 29 0.98 10.77 -20.78
N ASP A 30 0.01 11.67 -20.71
CA ASP A 30 0.01 12.99 -21.34
C ASP A 30 0.08 14.06 -20.25
N ILE A 31 1.07 14.94 -20.29
CA ILE A 31 1.24 16.01 -19.31
C ILE A 31 1.25 17.35 -20.06
N SER A 32 0.49 18.31 -19.56
CA SER A 32 0.50 19.68 -20.01
C SER A 32 0.74 20.66 -18.85
N ALA A 33 1.49 21.72 -19.11
CA ALA A 33 1.73 22.78 -18.15
C ALA A 33 1.55 24.15 -18.81
N ALA A 34 0.89 25.06 -18.11
CA ALA A 34 0.72 26.44 -18.53
C ALA A 34 1.26 27.38 -17.45
N ALA A 35 2.27 28.19 -17.77
CA ALA A 35 2.82 29.19 -16.87
C ALA A 35 2.35 30.59 -17.29
N THR A 36 1.76 31.37 -16.38
CA THR A 36 1.29 32.73 -16.64
C THR A 36 1.97 33.72 -15.71
N TYR A 37 2.62 34.72 -16.32
CA TYR A 37 3.26 35.84 -15.62
C TYR A 37 2.73 37.18 -16.21
N GLY A 38 1.91 37.85 -15.46
CA GLY A 38 1.18 39.03 -15.95
C GLY A 38 0.31 38.68 -17.15
N SER A 39 0.58 39.30 -18.31
CA SER A 39 -0.10 39.02 -19.58
C SER A 39 0.60 37.99 -20.47
N PHE A 40 1.71 37.45 -20.02
CA PHE A 40 2.50 36.46 -20.78
C PHE A 40 2.12 35.05 -20.33
N THR A 41 1.81 34.19 -21.30
CA THR A 41 1.54 32.75 -21.03
C THR A 41 2.47 31.89 -21.86
N ALA A 42 3.13 30.94 -21.26
CA ALA A 42 3.92 29.92 -21.92
C ALA A 42 3.29 28.55 -21.63
N THR A 43 3.21 27.66 -22.61
CA THR A 43 2.70 26.32 -22.49
C THR A 43 3.76 25.31 -22.88
N ALA A 44 3.78 24.18 -22.19
CA ALA A 44 4.58 23.00 -22.52
C ALA A 44 3.69 21.77 -22.45
N SER A 45 3.96 20.77 -23.27
CA SER A 45 3.32 19.46 -23.20
C SER A 45 4.31 18.36 -23.51
N ASP A 46 4.16 17.22 -22.86
CA ASP A 46 4.93 16.00 -23.12
C ASP A 46 3.98 14.81 -23.12
N SER A 47 4.33 13.78 -23.87
CA SER A 47 3.56 12.52 -23.95
C SER A 47 4.54 11.36 -24.00
N SER A 48 4.30 10.38 -23.16
CA SER A 48 5.10 9.16 -23.09
C SER A 48 4.23 7.92 -22.98
N ASN A 49 4.76 6.81 -23.46
CA ASN A 49 4.14 5.51 -23.22
C ASN A 49 5.20 4.51 -22.80
N TYR A 50 4.82 3.58 -21.95
CA TYR A 50 5.68 2.49 -21.51
C TYR A 50 4.87 1.24 -21.20
N THR A 51 5.57 0.13 -21.12
CA THR A 51 4.99 -1.15 -20.72
C THR A 51 5.76 -1.70 -19.55
N ASN A 52 5.06 -2.35 -18.65
CA ASN A 52 5.63 -3.07 -17.54
C ASN A 52 5.12 -4.51 -17.50
N MET A 53 5.91 -5.41 -16.98
CA MET A 53 5.49 -6.76 -16.63
C MET A 53 6.02 -7.09 -15.25
N GLU A 54 5.11 -7.35 -14.35
CA GLU A 54 5.38 -7.74 -12.98
C GLU A 54 4.95 -9.18 -12.76
N THR A 55 5.71 -9.94 -12.01
CA THR A 55 5.35 -11.30 -11.60
C THR A 55 5.69 -11.48 -10.14
N ASN A 56 4.68 -11.72 -9.33
CA ASN A 56 4.81 -12.06 -7.93
C ASN A 56 4.80 -13.57 -7.76
N LEU A 57 5.77 -14.11 -7.03
CA LEU A 57 5.90 -15.53 -6.76
C LEU A 57 6.04 -15.77 -5.26
N LYS A 58 5.10 -16.51 -4.69
CA LYS A 58 5.09 -16.89 -3.28
C LYS A 58 5.28 -18.38 -3.12
N ILE A 59 6.35 -18.75 -2.40
CA ILE A 59 6.68 -20.14 -2.06
C ILE A 59 6.45 -20.32 -0.57
N ILE A 60 5.63 -21.31 -0.20
CA ILE A 60 5.32 -21.63 1.19
C ILE A 60 5.69 -23.09 1.43
N GLY A 61 6.58 -23.32 2.39
CA GLY A 61 6.89 -24.65 2.91
C GLY A 61 6.30 -24.82 4.30
N LYS A 62 5.55 -25.89 4.55
CA LYS A 62 4.90 -26.15 5.84
C LYS A 62 5.28 -27.50 6.40
N SER A 63 5.70 -27.56 7.67
CA SER A 63 6.03 -28.78 8.40
C SER A 63 5.55 -28.66 9.85
N GLY A 64 4.48 -29.39 10.20
CA GLY A 64 3.82 -29.25 11.50
C GLY A 64 3.33 -27.80 11.71
N ASP A 65 3.72 -27.22 12.84
CA ASP A 65 3.38 -25.84 13.20
C ASP A 65 4.37 -24.80 12.63
N THR A 66 5.34 -25.23 11.84
CA THR A 66 6.35 -24.36 11.26
C THR A 66 6.05 -24.10 9.78
N THR A 67 6.08 -22.83 9.38
CA THR A 67 5.91 -22.37 8.02
C THR A 67 7.09 -21.50 7.62
N ALA A 68 7.70 -21.78 6.47
CA ALA A 68 8.68 -20.90 5.84
C ALA A 68 8.04 -20.25 4.61
N VAL A 69 8.23 -18.96 4.44
CA VAL A 69 7.69 -18.18 3.32
C VAL A 69 8.81 -17.45 2.63
N VAL A 70 8.79 -17.50 1.31
CA VAL A 70 9.59 -16.64 0.42
C VAL A 70 8.65 -16.00 -0.56
N ASN A 71 8.61 -14.67 -0.61
CA ASN A 71 7.88 -13.88 -1.57
C ASN A 71 8.88 -13.09 -2.41
N MET A 72 8.76 -13.18 -3.73
CA MET A 72 9.66 -12.55 -4.70
C MET A 72 8.82 -11.80 -5.73
N GLU A 73 9.30 -10.64 -6.11
CA GLU A 73 8.79 -9.87 -7.23
C GLU A 73 9.83 -9.86 -8.36
N LEU A 74 9.35 -10.02 -9.58
CA LEU A 74 10.13 -9.87 -10.81
C LEU A 74 9.47 -8.77 -11.63
N ASN A 75 10.19 -7.69 -11.85
CA ASN A 75 9.69 -6.54 -12.59
C ASN A 75 10.61 -6.26 -13.79
N THR A 76 10.04 -5.95 -14.97
CA THR A 76 10.80 -5.69 -16.19
C THR A 76 11.06 -4.22 -16.46
N HIS A 77 10.32 -3.33 -15.78
CA HIS A 77 10.52 -1.89 -15.90
C HIS A 77 10.68 -1.31 -14.50
N GLY A 78 11.82 -0.70 -14.24
CA GLY A 78 12.14 -0.30 -12.90
C GLY A 78 11.42 0.96 -12.45
N ASP A 79 10.58 0.83 -11.49
CA ASP A 79 10.59 1.79 -10.41
C ASP A 79 11.79 1.45 -9.54
N VAL A 80 12.83 2.30 -9.66
CA VAL A 80 13.98 2.41 -8.74
C VAL A 80 15.03 1.29 -8.78
N GLU A 81 14.70 0.05 -9.12
CA GLU A 81 15.68 -1.04 -9.15
C GLU A 81 15.88 -1.58 -10.58
N THR A 82 17.07 -1.94 -10.93
CA THR A 82 17.53 -2.31 -12.28
C THR A 82 16.55 -3.26 -12.97
N ALA A 83 16.01 -2.88 -14.12
CA ALA A 83 15.12 -3.72 -14.94
C ALA A 83 15.62 -5.17 -15.02
N GLY A 84 14.75 -6.13 -14.66
CA GLY A 84 15.09 -7.56 -14.62
C GLY A 84 15.70 -8.03 -13.29
N ALA A 85 15.68 -7.22 -12.24
CA ALA A 85 16.03 -7.65 -10.88
C ALA A 85 14.95 -8.57 -10.29
N ILE A 86 15.38 -9.45 -9.41
CA ILE A 86 14.48 -10.18 -8.52
C ILE A 86 14.51 -9.44 -7.20
N ASP A 87 13.40 -8.88 -6.80
CA ASP A 87 13.26 -8.33 -5.45
C ASP A 87 12.74 -9.40 -4.50
N LEU A 88 13.36 -9.47 -3.33
CA LEU A 88 12.97 -10.39 -2.27
C LEU A 88 12.07 -9.66 -1.28
N GLU A 89 10.77 -9.77 -1.52
CA GLU A 89 9.73 -9.11 -0.78
C GLU A 89 9.65 -9.57 0.68
N ASP A 90 9.46 -10.88 0.89
CA ASP A 90 9.39 -11.50 2.20
C ASP A 90 10.25 -12.76 2.25
N MET A 91 10.95 -12.94 3.36
CA MET A 91 11.61 -14.20 3.68
C MET A 91 11.56 -14.43 5.19
N TYR A 92 10.67 -15.29 5.64
CA TYR A 92 10.49 -15.52 7.07
C TYR A 92 10.12 -16.95 7.42
N ILE A 93 10.32 -17.27 8.68
CA ILE A 93 9.83 -18.49 9.32
C ILE A 93 8.83 -18.09 10.39
N SER A 94 7.66 -18.72 10.40
CA SER A 94 6.72 -18.67 11.51
C SER A 94 6.59 -20.05 12.15
N THR A 95 6.54 -20.10 13.46
CA THR A 95 6.38 -21.34 14.22
C THR A 95 5.67 -21.10 15.53
N LYS A 96 5.15 -22.16 16.13
CA LYS A 96 4.51 -22.11 17.43
C LYS A 96 5.35 -22.81 18.48
N VAL A 97 5.55 -22.16 19.63
CA VAL A 97 6.26 -22.71 20.77
C VAL A 97 5.35 -22.61 22.01
N GLY A 98 4.68 -23.71 22.34
CA GLY A 98 3.60 -23.70 23.33
C GLY A 98 2.45 -22.81 22.82
N ASP A 99 2.06 -21.81 23.60
CA ASP A 99 1.01 -20.86 23.26
C ASP A 99 1.55 -19.56 22.58
N ILE A 100 2.84 -19.54 22.26
CA ILE A 100 3.50 -18.39 21.66
C ILE A 100 3.71 -18.64 20.17
N ASP A 101 3.21 -17.74 19.33
CA ASP A 101 3.50 -17.67 17.91
C ASP A 101 4.74 -16.80 17.70
N LEU A 102 5.74 -17.35 17.00
CA LEU A 102 6.99 -16.66 16.65
C LEU A 102 7.04 -16.42 15.12
N LYS A 103 7.47 -15.23 14.71
CA LYS A 103 7.79 -14.92 13.31
C LYS A 103 9.17 -14.27 13.26
N LEU A 104 10.04 -14.80 12.40
CA LEU A 104 11.47 -14.43 12.33
C LEU A 104 11.87 -14.26 10.86
N GLY A 105 12.52 -13.17 10.53
CA GLY A 105 13.06 -12.94 9.18
C GLY A 105 12.76 -11.55 8.66
N ASN A 106 12.75 -11.44 7.33
CA ASN A 106 12.38 -10.23 6.62
C ASN A 106 10.92 -10.30 6.24
N TYR A 107 10.14 -9.33 6.65
CA TYR A 107 8.72 -9.22 6.31
C TYR A 107 8.23 -7.80 6.57
N ALA A 108 7.30 -7.36 5.75
CA ALA A 108 6.61 -6.11 6.01
C ALA A 108 5.81 -6.27 7.31
N THR A 109 6.17 -5.49 8.31
CA THR A 109 5.27 -5.18 9.41
C THR A 109 5.23 -3.69 9.42
N GLY A 110 4.14 -3.10 9.22
CA GLY A 110 4.05 -1.70 9.55
C GLY A 110 4.82 -1.42 10.84
N THR A 111 5.90 -0.63 10.78
CA THR A 111 6.63 -0.31 11.99
C THR A 111 5.77 0.52 12.92
N SER A 112 4.92 1.37 12.37
CA SER A 112 4.01 2.24 13.11
C SER A 112 2.55 1.99 12.77
N ALA A 113 2.12 2.09 11.50
CA ALA A 113 0.74 1.91 11.12
C ALA A 113 0.20 0.48 11.31
N ILE A 114 -1.11 0.35 11.45
CA ILE A 114 -1.82 -0.88 11.79
C ILE A 114 -2.64 -1.39 10.61
N LEU A 115 -3.36 -0.49 9.93
CA LEU A 115 -4.29 -0.86 8.85
C LEU A 115 -3.62 -0.94 7.48
N GLY A 116 -2.37 -0.45 7.36
CA GLY A 116 -1.57 -0.52 6.13
C GLY A 116 -1.91 0.53 5.08
N GLU A 117 -2.64 1.58 5.46
CA GLU A 117 -2.97 2.70 4.56
C GLU A 117 -2.07 3.92 4.81
N ILE A 118 -1.47 3.99 5.98
CA ILE A 118 -0.42 4.96 6.30
C ILE A 118 0.91 4.27 6.01
N ASP A 119 1.80 4.91 5.25
CA ASP A 119 3.10 4.34 4.93
C ASP A 119 3.87 3.98 6.20
N ASN A 120 4.34 2.76 6.21
CA ASN A 120 5.00 2.14 7.34
C ASN A 120 6.52 2.22 7.29
N GLY A 121 7.06 2.85 6.26
CA GLY A 121 8.49 2.88 6.01
C GLY A 121 9.06 1.54 5.57
N ALA A 122 10.35 1.53 5.29
CA ALA A 122 11.07 0.43 4.67
C ALA A 122 10.91 -0.91 5.40
N ARG A 123 10.82 -1.98 4.64
CA ARG A 123 11.00 -3.36 5.12
C ARG A 123 12.29 -3.45 5.90
N ALA A 124 12.21 -3.84 7.16
CA ALA A 124 13.39 -4.03 7.96
C ALA A 124 13.84 -5.50 7.94
N ASN A 125 15.14 -5.71 7.86
CA ASN A 125 15.76 -7.03 7.87
C ASN A 125 15.84 -7.58 9.30
N ASN A 126 15.75 -8.92 9.42
CA ASN A 126 16.00 -9.64 10.67
C ASN A 126 15.05 -9.30 11.82
N LYS A 127 13.79 -9.20 11.54
CA LYS A 127 12.76 -8.97 12.56
C LYS A 127 12.47 -10.22 13.38
N VAL A 128 12.05 -9.99 14.61
CA VAL A 128 11.53 -11.02 15.51
C VAL A 128 10.23 -10.51 16.09
N THR A 129 9.16 -11.29 15.94
CA THR A 129 7.87 -10.99 16.59
C THR A 129 7.41 -12.22 17.36
N ALA A 130 7.01 -12.02 18.61
CA ALA A 130 6.34 -13.00 19.43
C ALA A 130 4.95 -12.53 19.76
N SER A 131 3.95 -13.41 19.67
CA SER A 131 2.56 -13.08 20.03
C SER A 131 1.87 -14.24 20.70
N THR A 132 0.87 -13.93 21.53
CA THR A 132 -0.02 -14.91 22.12
C THR A 132 -1.42 -14.32 22.26
N THR A 133 -2.42 -15.19 22.38
CA THR A 133 -3.81 -14.76 22.60
C THR A 133 -4.32 -15.30 23.92
N PHE A 134 -4.81 -14.41 24.77
CA PHE A 134 -5.40 -14.75 26.05
C PHE A 134 -6.82 -14.17 26.13
N SER A 135 -7.80 -15.03 26.35
CA SER A 135 -9.23 -14.63 26.48
C SER A 135 -9.73 -13.73 25.32
N GLY A 136 -9.29 -14.01 24.08
CA GLY A 136 -9.68 -13.23 22.89
C GLY A 136 -8.87 -11.95 22.67
N VAL A 137 -7.96 -11.61 23.58
CA VAL A 137 -7.04 -10.49 23.43
C VAL A 137 -5.69 -11.01 22.95
N LYS A 138 -5.25 -10.59 21.76
CA LYS A 138 -3.92 -10.85 21.25
C LYS A 138 -2.97 -9.79 21.79
N VAL A 139 -1.86 -10.23 22.35
CA VAL A 139 -0.73 -9.39 22.72
C VAL A 139 0.49 -9.78 21.92
N TYR A 140 1.31 -8.81 21.55
CA TYR A 140 2.53 -9.07 20.79
C TYR A 140 3.64 -8.10 21.17
N VAL A 141 4.87 -8.55 20.94
CA VAL A 141 6.09 -7.78 21.10
C VAL A 141 7.06 -8.17 19.99
N GLY A 142 7.84 -7.24 19.53
CA GLY A 142 8.84 -7.51 18.51
C GLY A 142 9.93 -6.46 18.45
N ASP A 143 10.93 -6.78 17.64
CA ASP A 143 11.97 -5.86 17.22
C ASP A 143 11.74 -5.52 15.75
N ALA A 144 11.63 -4.24 15.44
CA ALA A 144 11.39 -3.76 14.08
C ALA A 144 12.61 -3.98 13.14
N GLY A 145 13.71 -4.49 13.70
CA GLY A 145 14.94 -4.71 12.95
C GLY A 145 15.70 -3.41 12.66
N ALA A 146 16.94 -3.55 12.21
CA ALA A 146 17.71 -2.41 11.71
C ALA A 146 17.55 -2.31 10.20
N ALA A 147 17.35 -1.12 9.67
CA ALA A 147 17.45 -0.88 8.25
C ALA A 147 18.89 -1.21 7.80
N ALA A 148 19.04 -2.18 6.89
CA ALA A 148 20.33 -2.52 6.33
C ALA A 148 20.70 -1.50 5.25
N GLY A 149 21.36 -0.41 5.66
CA GLY A 149 22.00 0.54 4.76
C GLY A 149 23.50 0.29 4.73
N ALA A 150 24.12 0.27 3.55
CA ALA A 150 25.56 0.16 3.42
C ALA A 150 26.25 1.30 4.20
N GLY A 151 26.98 0.96 5.27
CA GLY A 151 27.75 1.90 6.07
C GLY A 151 27.10 2.39 7.38
N VAL A 152 25.98 1.84 7.80
CA VAL A 152 25.35 2.22 9.07
C VAL A 152 25.86 1.27 10.16
N THR A 153 26.61 1.83 11.13
CA THR A 153 26.84 1.21 12.45
C THR A 153 25.48 0.84 13.04
N GLU A 154 25.35 -0.40 13.53
CA GLU A 154 24.14 -0.98 14.13
C GLU A 154 23.18 0.07 14.73
N VAL A 155 22.13 0.41 13.99
CA VAL A 155 21.00 1.13 14.59
C VAL A 155 20.26 0.06 15.37
N LYS A 156 20.18 0.20 16.68
CA LYS A 156 19.37 -0.66 17.53
C LYS A 156 17.95 -0.67 16.95
N GLY A 157 17.45 -1.84 16.60
CA GLY A 157 16.07 -1.99 16.16
C GLY A 157 15.12 -1.39 17.19
N ASN A 158 14.07 -0.74 16.72
CA ASN A 158 13.05 -0.20 17.59
C ASN A 158 12.16 -1.33 18.10
N MET A 159 12.07 -1.47 19.39
CA MET A 159 11.11 -2.40 20.01
C MET A 159 9.69 -1.90 19.76
N PHE A 160 8.81 -2.81 19.39
CA PHE A 160 7.38 -2.52 19.34
C PHE A 160 6.58 -3.52 20.17
N TYR A 161 5.45 -3.08 20.67
CA TYR A 161 4.48 -3.94 21.34
C TYR A 161 3.06 -3.43 21.08
N GLY A 162 2.12 -4.34 21.18
CA GLY A 162 0.74 -3.95 20.96
C GLY A 162 -0.26 -5.01 21.41
N VAL A 163 -1.51 -4.62 21.30
CA VAL A 163 -2.66 -5.41 21.69
C VAL A 163 -3.77 -5.23 20.69
N SER A 164 -4.45 -6.34 20.36
CA SER A 164 -5.68 -6.29 19.55
C SER A 164 -6.75 -7.22 20.12
N ALA A 165 -8.00 -6.84 19.94
CA ALA A 165 -9.15 -7.63 20.36
C ALA A 165 -10.37 -7.35 19.48
N ASP A 166 -11.23 -8.35 19.34
CA ASP A 166 -12.55 -8.17 18.74
C ASP A 166 -13.55 -7.79 19.84
N VAL A 167 -14.13 -6.59 19.72
CA VAL A 167 -15.09 -6.04 20.67
C VAL A 167 -16.37 -5.66 19.94
N ALA A 168 -17.44 -6.37 20.22
CA ALA A 168 -18.77 -6.11 19.63
C ALA A 168 -18.78 -6.05 18.09
N GLY A 169 -17.94 -6.88 17.42
CA GLY A 169 -17.84 -6.93 15.97
C GLY A 169 -16.82 -5.95 15.38
N PHE A 170 -16.14 -5.18 16.21
CA PHE A 170 -15.03 -4.32 15.78
C PHE A 170 -13.70 -4.91 16.24
N ASN A 171 -12.72 -4.94 15.37
CA ASN A 171 -11.32 -5.15 15.73
C ASN A 171 -10.75 -3.83 16.23
N VAL A 172 -10.28 -3.83 17.46
CA VAL A 172 -9.63 -2.68 18.11
C VAL A 172 -8.17 -3.03 18.32
N HIS A 173 -7.27 -2.14 17.94
CA HIS A 173 -5.84 -2.38 17.96
C HIS A 173 -5.11 -1.15 18.48
N ALA A 174 -4.15 -1.36 19.39
CA ALA A 174 -3.23 -0.33 19.85
C ALA A 174 -1.80 -0.86 19.75
N LYS A 175 -0.86 -0.01 19.36
CA LYS A 175 0.54 -0.34 19.15
C LYS A 175 1.43 0.82 19.58
N HIS A 176 2.54 0.48 20.20
CA HIS A 176 3.61 1.42 20.50
C HIS A 176 4.90 0.96 19.86
N VAL A 177 5.63 1.89 19.25
CA VAL A 177 6.98 1.68 18.70
C VAL A 177 7.94 2.62 19.44
N SER A 178 8.85 2.03 20.22
CA SER A 178 9.80 2.78 21.02
C SER A 178 10.80 3.55 20.12
N PRO A 179 11.16 4.78 20.44
CA PRO A 179 10.79 5.47 21.68
C PRO A 179 9.54 6.35 21.57
N THR A 180 8.92 6.52 20.40
CA THR A 180 8.16 7.74 20.15
C THR A 180 6.92 7.62 19.27
N VAL A 181 6.50 6.43 18.84
CA VAL A 181 5.33 6.30 17.97
C VAL A 181 4.24 5.50 18.65
N ASP A 182 3.05 6.07 18.70
CA ASP A 182 1.81 5.42 19.15
C ASP A 182 0.82 5.34 17.99
N ALA A 183 0.20 4.18 17.81
CA ALA A 183 -0.85 3.97 16.84
C ALA A 183 -2.08 3.32 17.48
N PHE A 184 -3.25 3.73 17.04
CA PHE A 184 -4.54 3.18 17.41
C PHE A 184 -5.39 2.96 16.17
N ALA A 185 -6.02 1.81 16.04
CA ALA A 185 -6.90 1.51 14.94
C ALA A 185 -8.18 0.81 15.38
N ILE A 186 -9.26 1.06 14.65
CA ILE A 186 -10.52 0.34 14.75
C ILE A 186 -11.03 0.01 13.36
N SER A 187 -11.47 -1.23 13.17
CA SER A 187 -12.10 -1.66 11.92
C SER A 187 -13.24 -2.62 12.19
N GLY A 188 -14.28 -2.56 11.38
CA GLY A 188 -15.46 -3.42 11.54
C GLY A 188 -16.61 -2.97 10.67
N GLU A 189 -17.77 -3.57 10.92
CA GLU A 189 -18.98 -3.25 10.18
C GLU A 189 -20.18 -3.10 11.15
N VAL A 190 -21.02 -2.11 10.89
CA VAL A 190 -22.28 -1.94 11.58
C VAL A 190 -23.41 -1.64 10.60
N SER A 191 -24.40 -2.51 10.56
CA SER A 191 -25.59 -2.36 9.68
C SER A 191 -25.23 -2.14 8.20
N GLY A 192 -24.21 -2.84 7.70
CA GLY A 192 -23.74 -2.73 6.33
C GLY A 192 -22.78 -1.56 6.07
N LEU A 193 -22.54 -0.70 7.07
CA LEU A 193 -21.53 0.34 6.99
C LEU A 193 -20.19 -0.22 7.48
N GLY A 194 -19.25 -0.40 6.57
CA GLY A 194 -17.86 -0.72 6.86
C GLY A 194 -17.11 0.52 7.37
N ILE A 195 -16.33 0.36 8.41
CA ILE A 195 -15.60 1.44 9.09
C ILE A 195 -14.15 0.99 9.29
N ARG A 196 -13.19 1.82 8.87
CA ARG A 196 -11.76 1.69 9.19
C ARG A 196 -11.26 3.06 9.61
N LEU A 197 -10.71 3.15 10.80
CA LEU A 197 -10.12 4.40 11.34
C LEU A 197 -8.77 4.05 11.93
N GLU A 198 -7.79 4.90 11.72
CA GLU A 198 -6.48 4.80 12.31
C GLU A 198 -5.95 6.17 12.69
N GLN A 199 -5.28 6.23 13.82
CA GLN A 199 -4.52 7.40 14.26
C GLN A 199 -3.10 6.97 14.59
N LEU A 200 -2.12 7.73 14.12
CA LEU A 200 -0.71 7.54 14.38
C LEU A 200 -0.14 8.85 14.89
N ASN A 201 0.53 8.80 16.03
CA ASN A 201 1.19 9.94 16.64
C ASN A 201 2.69 9.66 16.73
N SER A 202 3.53 10.60 16.31
CA SER A 202 4.99 10.48 16.35
C SER A 202 5.62 11.69 16.99
N ASP A 203 6.16 11.51 18.22
CA ASP A 203 6.87 12.58 18.94
C ASP A 203 8.19 12.98 18.26
N THR A 204 8.80 12.11 17.45
CA THR A 204 10.09 12.40 16.80
C THR A 204 9.95 13.38 15.66
N THR A 205 8.85 13.32 14.95
CA THR A 205 8.56 14.15 13.78
C THR A 205 7.53 15.23 14.08
N ASP A 206 6.99 15.25 15.32
CA ASP A 206 5.85 16.09 15.71
C ASP A 206 4.69 15.93 14.69
N GLN A 207 4.42 14.66 14.32
CA GLN A 207 3.51 14.32 13.25
C GLN A 207 2.37 13.46 13.78
N ASP A 208 1.16 13.97 13.64
CA ASP A 208 -0.08 13.24 13.87
C ASP A 208 -0.73 12.93 12.51
N VAL A 209 -1.02 11.67 12.25
CA VAL A 209 -1.69 11.22 11.03
C VAL A 209 -2.99 10.54 11.40
N THR A 210 -4.07 10.92 10.74
CA THR A 210 -5.38 10.28 10.86
C THR A 210 -5.80 9.73 9.50
N PHE A 211 -6.17 8.46 9.47
CA PHE A 211 -6.76 7.80 8.31
C PHE A 211 -8.18 7.34 8.63
N GLY A 212 -9.06 7.44 7.66
CA GLY A 212 -10.39 6.87 7.74
C GLY A 212 -10.92 6.38 6.40
N ASN A 213 -11.69 5.30 6.44
CA ASN A 213 -12.40 4.77 5.28
C ASN A 213 -13.77 4.26 5.72
N LEU A 214 -14.80 4.75 5.04
CA LEU A 214 -16.19 4.34 5.20
C LEU A 214 -16.67 3.69 3.91
N THR A 215 -17.28 2.52 4.00
CA THR A 215 -17.84 1.83 2.83
C THR A 215 -19.28 1.41 3.10
N TYR A 216 -20.13 1.51 2.09
CA TYR A 216 -21.51 1.10 2.19
C TYR A 216 -22.02 0.55 0.86
N ALA A 217 -22.61 -0.62 0.88
CA ALA A 217 -23.22 -1.23 -0.30
C ALA A 217 -24.75 -1.05 -0.26
N VAL A 218 -25.32 -0.51 -1.33
CA VAL A 218 -26.78 -0.37 -1.49
C VAL A 218 -27.21 -0.86 -2.87
N ASN A 219 -28.01 -1.92 -2.88
CA ASN A 219 -28.32 -2.67 -4.09
C ASN A 219 -27.04 -3.14 -4.79
N ASP A 220 -26.82 -2.74 -6.05
CA ASP A 220 -25.64 -3.10 -6.84
C ASP A 220 -24.61 -1.94 -6.90
N ILE A 221 -24.70 -0.99 -5.97
CA ILE A 221 -23.81 0.17 -5.90
C ILE A 221 -23.00 0.09 -4.62
N ASP A 222 -21.69 0.16 -4.76
CA ASP A 222 -20.73 0.29 -3.68
C ASP A 222 -20.33 1.76 -3.53
N LEU A 223 -20.45 2.29 -2.33
CA LEU A 223 -20.09 3.67 -2.00
C LEU A 223 -18.91 3.65 -1.04
N GLY A 224 -17.94 4.52 -1.24
CA GLY A 224 -16.78 4.68 -0.38
C GLY A 224 -16.47 6.15 -0.14
N TYR A 225 -15.97 6.45 1.05
CA TYR A 225 -15.32 7.71 1.38
C TYR A 225 -14.07 7.43 2.20
N ALA A 226 -12.92 7.85 1.70
CA ALA A 226 -11.65 7.70 2.37
C ALA A 226 -10.99 9.07 2.56
N TRP A 227 -10.23 9.20 3.65
CA TRP A 227 -9.40 10.38 3.90
C TRP A 227 -8.15 10.00 4.68
N ILE A 228 -7.09 10.73 4.47
CA ILE A 228 -5.91 10.76 5.30
C ILE A 228 -5.51 12.22 5.51
N ASP A 229 -5.06 12.57 6.70
CA ASP A 229 -4.67 13.94 7.06
C ASP A 229 -3.50 13.90 8.06
N ALA A 230 -2.54 14.82 7.91
CA ALA A 230 -1.44 15.01 8.84
C ALA A 230 -1.35 16.45 9.33
N ASP A 231 -1.06 16.61 10.61
CA ASP A 231 -1.05 17.94 11.26
C ASP A 231 0.22 18.76 10.98
N SER A 232 1.32 18.14 10.59
CA SER A 232 2.60 18.82 10.39
C SER A 232 2.89 19.10 8.90
N ASP A 233 3.83 20.01 8.64
CA ASP A 233 4.40 20.28 7.29
C ASP A 233 5.19 19.06 6.74
N GLY A 234 4.93 17.89 7.25
CA GLY A 234 5.55 16.63 6.90
C GLY A 234 4.67 15.85 5.92
N GLN A 235 5.33 15.23 5.01
CA GLN A 235 4.74 14.37 3.99
C GLN A 235 3.94 13.24 4.62
N ILE A 236 2.67 13.15 4.29
CA ILE A 236 1.95 11.89 4.40
C ILE A 236 2.44 11.05 3.24
N THR A 237 3.03 9.92 3.54
CA THR A 237 3.19 8.86 2.57
C THR A 237 2.06 7.86 2.80
N GLU A 238 1.26 7.65 1.80
CA GLU A 238 0.30 6.55 1.73
C GLU A 238 1.06 5.30 1.30
N ASP A 239 0.71 4.17 1.87
CA ASP A 239 1.21 2.88 1.36
C ASP A 239 0.55 2.63 -0.02
N ASP A 240 1.16 1.81 -0.88
CA ASP A 240 0.65 1.32 -2.17
C ASP A 240 -0.71 0.61 -2.01
N SER A 241 -1.64 1.31 -1.41
CA SER A 241 -2.95 0.80 -1.14
C SER A 241 -3.89 1.15 -2.29
N SER A 242 -4.74 0.25 -2.62
CA SER A 242 -5.73 0.42 -3.67
C SER A 242 -6.88 1.37 -3.29
N ILE A 243 -6.86 2.02 -2.14
CA ILE A 243 -7.96 2.88 -1.68
C ILE A 243 -7.97 4.18 -2.47
N PHE A 244 -6.86 4.92 -2.46
CA PHE A 244 -6.77 6.16 -3.22
C PHE A 244 -6.44 5.91 -4.69
N ALA A 245 -7.00 6.72 -5.60
CA ALA A 245 -6.71 6.63 -7.02
C ALA A 245 -5.37 7.29 -7.39
N VAL A 246 -4.99 8.30 -6.62
CA VAL A 246 -3.72 9.01 -6.74
C VAL A 246 -3.13 9.04 -5.33
N GLU A 247 -1.98 8.42 -5.20
CA GLU A 247 -1.23 8.40 -3.95
C GLU A 247 -0.46 9.70 -3.78
N ASN A 248 -0.25 10.07 -2.54
CA ASN A 248 0.40 11.34 -2.18
C ASN A 248 1.90 11.38 -2.52
N GLY A 249 2.40 10.31 -3.07
CA GLY A 249 3.80 10.12 -3.46
C GLY A 249 4.09 10.30 -4.94
N LEU A 250 3.43 11.20 -5.66
CA LEU A 250 3.78 11.51 -7.05
C LEU A 250 5.26 11.91 -7.18
N GLY A 251 6.08 10.86 -7.21
CA GLY A 251 7.52 10.93 -7.46
C GLY A 251 8.32 11.52 -6.31
N THR A 252 9.36 10.89 -5.97
CA THR A 252 10.49 11.10 -5.05
C THR A 252 10.98 12.53 -4.76
N THR A 253 10.20 13.57 -4.97
CA THR A 253 10.57 14.95 -4.73
C THR A 253 9.53 15.68 -3.89
N SER A 254 9.82 15.84 -2.62
CA SER A 254 9.53 17.01 -1.73
C SER A 254 8.20 17.79 -1.81
N LEU A 255 7.20 17.35 -2.50
CA LEU A 255 5.88 17.96 -2.59
C LEU A 255 4.80 16.97 -2.09
N GLY A 256 5.07 16.36 -0.94
CA GLY A 256 4.04 15.54 -0.27
C GLY A 256 2.86 16.42 0.12
N GLY A 257 1.65 16.01 -0.20
CA GLY A 257 0.45 16.65 0.32
C GLY A 257 0.29 16.36 1.81
N ASP A 258 -0.46 17.21 2.49
CA ASP A 258 -0.76 17.07 3.92
C ASP A 258 -2.06 16.31 4.15
N SER A 259 -2.87 16.15 3.10
CA SER A 259 -4.13 15.43 3.15
C SER A 259 -4.50 14.81 1.80
N ASN A 260 -5.26 13.72 1.82
CA ASN A 260 -5.94 13.19 0.65
C ASN A 260 -7.37 12.80 1.05
N GLN A 261 -8.34 13.10 0.21
CA GLN A 261 -9.73 12.69 0.41
C GLN A 261 -10.33 12.21 -0.90
N GLN A 262 -11.13 11.14 -0.83
CA GLN A 262 -11.69 10.50 -2.02
C GLN A 262 -13.09 9.97 -1.78
N ILE A 263 -13.94 10.16 -2.79
CA ILE A 263 -15.21 9.45 -2.93
C ILE A 263 -15.06 8.36 -3.99
N THR A 264 -15.60 7.18 -3.70
CA THR A 264 -15.62 6.03 -4.60
C THR A 264 -17.06 5.60 -4.86
N ILE A 265 -17.38 5.30 -6.11
CA ILE A 265 -18.64 4.71 -6.53
C ILE A 265 -18.33 3.51 -7.41
N GLY A 266 -18.76 2.33 -6.98
CA GLY A 266 -18.57 1.06 -7.70
C GLY A 266 -19.90 0.45 -8.12
N THR A 267 -19.93 -0.28 -9.24
CA THR A 267 -21.08 -1.06 -9.68
C THR A 267 -20.66 -2.13 -10.69
N ASN A 268 -21.54 -3.10 -10.93
CA ASN A 268 -21.35 -4.12 -11.96
C ASN A 268 -22.28 -3.89 -13.15
N VAL A 269 -21.73 -3.72 -14.33
CA VAL A 269 -22.49 -3.49 -15.57
C VAL A 269 -22.09 -4.53 -16.61
N ALA A 270 -23.03 -5.39 -16.99
CA ALA A 270 -22.83 -6.41 -18.02
C ALA A 270 -21.59 -7.30 -17.81
N GLY A 271 -21.29 -7.64 -16.56
CA GLY A 271 -20.16 -8.49 -16.17
C GLY A 271 -18.81 -7.74 -16.08
N ASN A 272 -18.85 -6.42 -16.16
CA ASN A 272 -17.70 -5.58 -15.87
C ASN A 272 -17.89 -4.93 -14.49
N ALA A 273 -16.86 -4.94 -13.65
CA ALA A 273 -16.80 -4.08 -12.48
C ALA A 273 -16.38 -2.68 -12.96
N VAL A 274 -17.17 -1.68 -12.64
CA VAL A 274 -16.91 -0.28 -12.98
C VAL A 274 -16.77 0.50 -11.69
N THR A 275 -15.66 1.20 -11.53
CA THR A 275 -15.40 2.05 -10.36
C THR A 275 -15.06 3.45 -10.83
N PHE A 276 -15.70 4.42 -10.23
CA PHE A 276 -15.37 5.84 -10.35
C PHE A 276 -14.83 6.33 -9.01
N LYS A 277 -13.69 7.03 -9.06
CA LYS A 277 -13.09 7.69 -7.91
C LYS A 277 -12.90 9.17 -8.23
N THR A 278 -13.14 10.03 -7.28
CA THR A 278 -12.81 11.46 -7.36
C THR A 278 -12.29 11.93 -6.02
N GLY A 279 -11.27 12.75 -6.04
CA GLY A 279 -10.63 13.18 -4.81
C GLY A 279 -9.75 14.41 -4.98
N GLU A 280 -9.10 14.77 -3.88
CA GLU A 280 -8.26 15.94 -3.75
C GLU A 280 -7.12 15.66 -2.78
N ILE A 281 -5.91 16.06 -3.18
CA ILE A 281 -4.72 16.09 -2.32
C ILE A 281 -4.48 17.54 -1.91
N GLY A 282 -4.57 17.81 -0.62
CA GLY A 282 -4.38 19.14 -0.05
C GLY A 282 -2.93 19.41 0.34
N PHE A 283 -2.51 20.68 0.28
CA PHE A 283 -1.18 21.13 0.64
C PHE A 283 -1.25 22.31 1.60
N LYS A 284 -0.59 22.22 2.76
CA LYS A 284 -0.41 23.34 3.68
C LYS A 284 0.67 24.34 3.22
N LEU A 285 1.42 24.00 2.18
CA LEU A 285 2.44 24.86 1.59
C LEU A 285 1.80 26.10 0.94
N ALA A 286 2.27 27.28 1.34
CA ALA A 286 1.83 28.52 0.72
C ALA A 286 2.15 28.49 -0.80
N ASN A 287 1.16 28.85 -1.61
CA ASN A 287 1.24 28.93 -3.06
C ASN A 287 1.23 27.58 -3.83
N VAL A 288 1.03 26.45 -3.21
CA VAL A 288 0.69 25.20 -3.90
C VAL A 288 -0.83 25.09 -3.94
N LYS A 289 -1.38 24.79 -5.11
CA LYS A 289 -2.81 24.46 -5.26
C LYS A 289 -3.01 23.00 -4.93
N ASP A 290 -4.16 22.71 -4.37
CA ASP A 290 -4.58 21.33 -4.17
C ASP A 290 -4.62 20.60 -5.53
N ILE A 291 -4.32 19.32 -5.50
CA ILE A 291 -4.40 18.45 -6.68
C ILE A 291 -5.76 17.78 -6.69
N GLU A 292 -6.56 18.08 -7.69
CA GLU A 292 -7.83 17.39 -7.94
C GLU A 292 -7.60 16.21 -8.88
N TYR A 293 -8.27 15.09 -8.64
CA TYR A 293 -8.19 13.93 -9.52
C TYR A 293 -9.53 13.24 -9.71
N ASN A 294 -9.65 12.58 -10.88
CA ASN A 294 -10.77 11.73 -11.22
C ASN A 294 -10.25 10.47 -11.90
N GLN A 295 -10.77 9.31 -11.52
CA GLN A 295 -10.41 8.04 -12.11
C GLN A 295 -11.65 7.25 -12.47
N ILE A 296 -11.62 6.60 -13.62
CA ILE A 296 -12.56 5.54 -13.98
C ILE A 296 -11.78 4.25 -14.24
N ASN A 297 -12.19 3.18 -13.59
CA ASN A 297 -11.62 1.85 -13.75
C ASN A 297 -12.70 0.90 -14.21
N VAL A 298 -12.41 0.11 -15.24
CA VAL A 298 -13.31 -0.94 -15.77
C VAL A 298 -12.54 -2.25 -15.80
N SER A 299 -12.98 -3.21 -14.99
CA SER A 299 -12.34 -4.52 -14.87
C SER A 299 -13.28 -5.63 -15.31
N ARG A 300 -12.76 -6.62 -16.03
CA ARG A 300 -13.51 -7.77 -16.54
C ARG A 300 -12.74 -9.08 -16.37
N PRO A 301 -13.31 -10.08 -15.70
CA PRO A 301 -12.79 -11.43 -15.74
C PRO A 301 -13.00 -12.04 -17.13
N LEU A 302 -11.96 -12.65 -17.69
CA LEU A 302 -11.97 -13.30 -18.99
C LEU A 302 -12.21 -14.82 -18.84
N ALA A 303 -12.73 -15.46 -19.88
CA ALA A 303 -12.96 -16.89 -19.90
C ALA A 303 -11.66 -17.72 -19.76
N SER A 304 -10.50 -17.13 -20.04
CA SER A 304 -9.17 -17.72 -19.84
C SER A 304 -8.72 -17.80 -18.38
N GLY A 305 -9.44 -17.18 -17.44
CA GLY A 305 -9.04 -17.04 -16.04
C GLY A 305 -8.19 -15.78 -15.77
N ALA A 306 -7.84 -15.02 -16.80
CA ALA A 306 -7.20 -13.71 -16.64
C ALA A 306 -8.25 -12.62 -16.35
N THR A 307 -7.79 -11.48 -15.84
CA THR A 307 -8.59 -10.27 -15.68
C THR A 307 -8.00 -9.17 -16.55
N ALA A 308 -8.84 -8.51 -17.35
CA ALA A 308 -8.47 -7.32 -18.10
C ALA A 308 -9.02 -6.09 -17.38
N THR A 309 -8.20 -5.06 -17.22
CA THR A 309 -8.56 -3.80 -16.59
C THR A 309 -8.15 -2.64 -17.49
N VAL A 310 -9.01 -1.63 -17.54
CA VAL A 310 -8.72 -0.35 -18.20
C VAL A 310 -8.97 0.75 -17.19
N THR A 311 -7.98 1.59 -16.99
CA THR A 311 -8.03 2.72 -16.07
C THR A 311 -7.72 4.01 -16.81
N TYR A 312 -8.50 5.05 -16.55
CA TYR A 312 -8.21 6.41 -16.95
C TYR A 312 -8.19 7.30 -15.72
N THR A 313 -7.12 8.06 -15.55
CA THR A 313 -6.95 9.00 -14.44
C THR A 313 -6.60 10.37 -14.99
N GLY A 314 -7.43 11.37 -14.68
CA GLY A 314 -7.14 12.77 -14.92
C GLY A 314 -6.73 13.46 -13.62
N VAL A 315 -5.67 14.25 -13.66
CA VAL A 315 -5.09 14.96 -12.52
C VAL A 315 -4.88 16.41 -12.89
N SER A 316 -5.26 17.35 -12.01
CA SER A 316 -5.00 18.77 -12.18
C SER A 316 -4.51 19.42 -10.91
N GLY A 317 -3.58 20.37 -11.02
CA GLY A 317 -3.01 21.09 -9.88
C GLY A 317 -2.16 22.27 -10.32
N GLY A 318 -1.32 22.80 -9.44
CA GLY A 318 -0.45 23.89 -9.83
C GLY A 318 0.20 24.65 -8.68
N ILE A 319 0.85 25.76 -9.04
CA ILE A 319 1.53 26.67 -8.12
C ILE A 319 1.02 28.08 -8.37
N THR A 320 0.75 28.83 -7.33
CA THR A 320 0.37 30.24 -7.39
C THR A 320 1.52 31.12 -6.85
N GLY A 321 1.79 32.25 -7.49
CA GLY A 321 2.88 33.13 -7.02
C GLY A 321 3.17 34.27 -8.02
N ALA A 322 4.44 34.64 -8.14
CA ALA A 322 4.87 35.63 -9.15
C ALA A 322 4.58 35.16 -10.58
N ALA A 323 4.63 33.84 -10.81
CA ALA A 323 4.05 33.17 -11.95
C ALA A 323 3.05 32.11 -11.44
N ASN A 324 1.87 32.05 -12.03
CA ASN A 324 0.97 30.94 -11.82
C ASN A 324 1.31 29.83 -12.81
N VAL A 325 1.45 28.61 -12.31
CA VAL A 325 1.68 27.42 -13.15
C VAL A 325 0.53 26.47 -12.89
N ASP A 326 -0.21 26.13 -13.92
CA ASP A 326 -1.23 25.08 -13.91
C ASP A 326 -0.65 23.86 -14.61
N VAL A 327 -0.89 22.68 -14.05
CA VAL A 327 -0.42 21.40 -14.56
C VAL A 327 -1.61 20.45 -14.62
N ASP A 328 -1.80 19.84 -15.79
CA ASP A 328 -2.78 18.79 -16.01
C ASP A 328 -2.04 17.54 -16.50
N ALA A 329 -2.47 16.36 -16.02
CA ALA A 329 -1.95 15.08 -16.47
C ALA A 329 -3.11 14.11 -16.70
N ASP A 330 -3.04 13.37 -17.80
CA ASP A 330 -3.94 12.30 -18.16
C ASP A 330 -3.15 10.99 -18.22
N VAL A 331 -3.59 9.96 -17.51
CA VAL A 331 -2.98 8.64 -17.53
C VAL A 331 -4.01 7.63 -18.02
N PHE A 332 -3.66 6.93 -19.08
CA PHE A 332 -4.43 5.79 -19.58
C PHE A 332 -3.63 4.50 -19.36
N GLU A 333 -4.24 3.53 -18.71
CA GLU A 333 -3.61 2.27 -18.34
C GLU A 333 -4.46 1.09 -18.83
N VAL A 334 -3.80 0.04 -19.31
CA VAL A 334 -4.42 -1.23 -19.67
C VAL A 334 -3.64 -2.36 -19.03
N ASP A 335 -4.33 -3.17 -18.20
CA ASP A 335 -3.73 -4.29 -17.50
C ASP A 335 -4.32 -5.61 -17.96
N LEU A 336 -3.47 -6.61 -17.97
CA LEU A 336 -3.87 -8.00 -18.08
C LEU A 336 -3.17 -8.77 -16.95
N SER A 337 -3.96 -9.30 -16.02
CA SER A 337 -3.44 -10.06 -14.89
C SER A 337 -3.96 -11.50 -14.87
N VAL A 338 -3.14 -12.42 -14.38
CA VAL A 338 -3.48 -13.82 -14.17
C VAL A 338 -2.95 -14.28 -12.82
N LYS A 339 -3.77 -15.04 -12.06
CA LYS A 339 -3.35 -15.72 -10.81
C LYS A 339 -3.16 -17.20 -11.07
N PHE A 340 -2.16 -17.83 -10.45
CA PHE A 340 -1.82 -19.25 -10.59
C PHE A 340 -1.34 -19.87 -9.27
#